data_71778e0672aaf0096862aad0ec561863
#
_entry.id   71778e0672aaf0096862aad0ec561863
#
_cell.length_a   1.000
_cell.length_b   1.000
_cell.length_c   1.000
_cell.angle_alpha   90.00
_cell.angle_beta   90.00
_cell.angle_gamma   90.00
#
_symmetry.space_group_name_H-M   'P 1'
#
loop_
_entity.id
_entity.type
_entity.pdbx_description
1 polymer ?
#
loop_
_entity_poly.entity_id
_entity_poly.type
_entity_poly.pdbx_seq_one_letter_code
_entity_poly.pdbx_strand_id
1 'polypeptide(L)'
;MQYTLTKELDQAFNTITNKYDLHPELALTLGSGLGFFADEIDRETVIPYSQIPNFPQSTVEGHVGQLVFGEWNGKSLVIAQGRQHHYEGYSLDEVTFATRLFHRLGVKSLLITNAAGCANPDYAPGEFMSITNHFPMVDRMLPDEYKTPPANEIWDSVTAAELRKRAQDLEIALRNGTYAWVTGPSYETPAEVQYLRNLGADAIGMSTVPEAIAAAQEGMAVVGISCFTNYASGLSTTQLSHAEVQETADRVKEPFVDLVKLWLDLA
;
A
#
# COMPACT_ATOMS: atom_id res chain seq x y z
N MET A 1 -6.74 9.99 -22.74
CA MET A 1 -6.66 9.50 -21.34
C MET A 1 -5.74 10.37 -20.50
N GLN A 2 -4.45 10.46 -20.78
CA GLN A 2 -3.49 11.25 -19.98
C GLN A 2 -3.86 12.73 -19.74
N TYR A 3 -4.46 13.42 -20.72
CA TYR A 3 -4.89 14.82 -20.56
C TYR A 3 -6.05 14.98 -19.56
N THR A 4 -6.99 14.01 -19.51
CA THR A 4 -8.11 14.03 -18.58
C THR A 4 -7.64 13.85 -17.14
N LEU A 5 -6.80 12.84 -16.89
CA LEU A 5 -6.22 12.57 -15.57
C LEU A 5 -5.42 13.77 -15.03
N THR A 6 -4.60 14.42 -15.88
CA THR A 6 -3.85 15.62 -15.48
C THR A 6 -4.77 16.74 -15.01
N LYS A 7 -5.88 17.00 -15.73
CA LYS A 7 -6.86 18.03 -15.35
C LYS A 7 -7.57 17.70 -14.05
N GLU A 8 -7.91 16.43 -13.83
CA GLU A 8 -8.57 15.95 -12.63
C GLU A 8 -7.66 16.07 -11.41
N LEU A 9 -6.38 15.71 -11.56
CA LEU A 9 -5.37 15.90 -10.53
C LEU A 9 -5.14 17.38 -10.21
N ASP A 10 -5.11 18.27 -11.22
CA ASP A 10 -4.98 19.71 -11.02
C ASP A 10 -6.17 20.28 -10.23
N GLN A 11 -7.39 19.80 -10.48
CA GLN A 11 -8.57 20.22 -9.72
C GLN A 11 -8.50 19.77 -8.26
N ALA A 12 -8.09 18.52 -8.01
CA ALA A 12 -7.89 17.99 -6.66
C ALA A 12 -6.79 18.75 -5.90
N PHE A 13 -5.63 18.93 -6.53
CA PHE A 13 -4.51 19.68 -5.99
C PHE A 13 -4.89 21.11 -5.61
N ASN A 14 -5.49 21.86 -6.55
CA ASN A 14 -5.90 23.24 -6.31
C ASN A 14 -6.97 23.36 -5.21
N THR A 15 -7.88 22.39 -5.11
CA THR A 15 -8.90 22.38 -4.05
C THR A 15 -8.26 22.24 -2.68
N ILE A 16 -7.23 21.39 -2.54
CA ILE A 16 -6.50 21.19 -1.29
C ILE A 16 -5.66 22.44 -0.97
N THR A 17 -4.80 22.87 -1.89
CA THR A 17 -3.80 23.93 -1.65
C THR A 17 -4.41 25.33 -1.54
N ASN A 18 -5.56 25.59 -2.16
CA ASN A 18 -6.29 26.85 -1.98
C ASN A 18 -6.98 26.97 -0.61
N LYS A 19 -7.22 25.82 0.05
CA LYS A 19 -7.92 25.77 1.32
C LYS A 19 -6.97 25.56 2.50
N TYR A 20 -5.86 24.87 2.27
CA TYR A 20 -4.92 24.45 3.30
C TYR A 20 -3.48 24.70 2.83
N ASP A 21 -2.65 25.20 3.74
CA ASP A 21 -1.20 25.37 3.51
C ASP A 21 -0.48 24.08 3.93
N LEU A 22 -0.49 23.08 3.05
CA LEU A 22 -0.01 21.71 3.31
C LEU A 22 1.07 21.33 2.31
N HIS A 23 2.24 20.96 2.82
CA HIS A 23 3.42 20.60 2.03
C HIS A 23 4.02 19.28 2.52
N PRO A 24 3.34 18.13 2.32
CA PRO A 24 3.84 16.84 2.80
C PRO A 24 5.08 16.40 2.04
N GLU A 25 6.10 15.97 2.76
CA GLU A 25 7.32 15.36 2.19
C GLU A 25 7.20 13.84 2.10
N LEU A 26 6.43 13.24 3.01
CA LEU A 26 6.21 11.81 3.13
C LEU A 26 4.75 11.46 2.88
N ALA A 27 4.51 10.28 2.34
CA ALA A 27 3.16 9.74 2.22
C ALA A 27 3.06 8.28 2.70
N LEU A 28 1.88 7.93 3.21
CA LEU A 28 1.51 6.56 3.53
C LEU A 28 0.21 6.19 2.84
N THR A 29 0.14 4.98 2.28
CA THR A 29 -1.13 4.35 1.91
C THR A 29 -1.40 3.19 2.85
N LEU A 30 -2.47 3.29 3.65
CA LEU A 30 -2.83 2.28 4.63
C LEU A 30 -3.82 1.27 4.03
N GLY A 31 -3.46 -0.02 4.12
CA GLY A 31 -4.28 -1.13 3.67
C GLY A 31 -5.37 -1.54 4.66
N SER A 32 -6.14 -2.57 4.28
CA SER A 32 -7.22 -3.13 5.09
C SER A 32 -6.74 -3.55 6.48
N GLY A 33 -7.46 -3.13 7.52
CA GLY A 33 -7.13 -3.38 8.91
C GLY A 33 -5.99 -2.53 9.48
N LEU A 34 -5.26 -1.74 8.65
CA LEU A 34 -4.09 -0.96 9.08
C LEU A 34 -4.37 0.54 9.23
N GLY A 35 -5.61 0.96 8.98
CA GLY A 35 -6.03 2.37 8.99
C GLY A 35 -5.87 3.07 10.35
N PHE A 36 -5.76 2.33 11.45
CA PHE A 36 -5.58 2.86 12.80
C PHE A 36 -4.30 3.69 12.96
N PHE A 37 -3.27 3.46 12.15
CA PHE A 37 -2.02 4.23 12.23
C PHE A 37 -2.25 5.74 12.02
N ALA A 38 -3.27 6.14 11.29
CA ALA A 38 -3.59 7.56 11.13
C ALA A 38 -3.96 8.26 12.45
N ASP A 39 -4.20 7.53 13.53
CA ASP A 39 -4.45 8.08 14.87
C ASP A 39 -3.16 8.29 15.70
N GLU A 40 -2.02 7.78 15.21
CA GLU A 40 -0.73 7.82 15.90
C GLU A 40 0.11 9.07 15.59
N ILE A 41 -0.33 9.91 14.65
CA ILE A 41 0.37 11.15 14.26
C ILE A 41 -0.32 12.38 14.84
N ASP A 42 0.44 13.48 14.95
CA ASP A 42 -0.13 14.78 15.27
C ASP A 42 -0.90 15.30 14.04
N ARG A 43 -2.23 15.16 14.09
CA ARG A 43 -3.12 15.49 12.96
C ARG A 43 -3.33 17.00 12.88
N GLU A 44 -3.08 17.57 11.71
CA GLU A 44 -3.39 18.96 11.39
C GLU A 44 -4.73 19.11 10.68
N THR A 45 -4.96 18.26 9.68
CA THR A 45 -6.12 18.35 8.81
C THR A 45 -6.56 16.96 8.32
N VAL A 46 -7.87 16.78 8.28
CA VAL A 46 -8.51 15.56 7.71
C VAL A 46 -9.44 15.99 6.58
N ILE A 47 -9.27 15.40 5.39
CA ILE A 47 -10.07 15.72 4.21
C ILE A 47 -10.70 14.41 3.67
N PRO A 48 -12.01 14.20 3.84
CA PRO A 48 -12.70 13.08 3.21
C PRO A 48 -12.51 13.06 1.69
N TYR A 49 -12.34 11.90 1.08
CA TYR A 49 -12.20 11.77 -0.38
C TYR A 49 -13.38 12.41 -1.14
N SER A 50 -14.59 12.34 -0.58
CA SER A 50 -15.79 12.96 -1.14
C SER A 50 -15.74 14.50 -1.23
N GLN A 51 -14.82 15.13 -0.51
CA GLN A 51 -14.60 16.59 -0.56
C GLN A 51 -13.50 17.00 -1.54
N ILE A 52 -12.81 16.03 -2.15
CA ILE A 52 -11.75 16.26 -3.12
C ILE A 52 -12.30 15.96 -4.51
N PRO A 53 -12.34 16.92 -5.45
CA PRO A 53 -12.84 16.68 -6.79
C PRO A 53 -12.14 15.51 -7.48
N ASN A 54 -12.90 14.67 -8.15
CA ASN A 54 -12.46 13.50 -8.91
C ASN A 54 -11.74 12.40 -8.09
N PHE A 55 -11.67 12.55 -6.77
CA PHE A 55 -11.04 11.52 -5.94
C PHE A 55 -11.97 10.29 -5.84
N PRO A 56 -11.52 9.09 -6.25
CA PRO A 56 -12.34 7.90 -6.23
C PRO A 56 -12.71 7.49 -4.79
N GLN A 57 -13.92 7.00 -4.59
CA GLN A 57 -14.42 6.58 -3.28
C GLN A 57 -14.09 5.11 -3.04
N SER A 58 -13.59 4.75 -1.86
CA SER A 58 -13.45 3.34 -1.50
C SER A 58 -14.80 2.75 -1.10
N THR A 59 -15.09 1.54 -1.55
CA THR A 59 -16.29 0.77 -1.19
C THR A 59 -15.98 -0.42 -0.28
N VAL A 60 -14.70 -0.63 0.01
CA VAL A 60 -14.24 -1.75 0.83
C VAL A 60 -14.46 -1.45 2.31
N GLU A 61 -15.06 -2.41 3.02
CA GLU A 61 -15.25 -2.33 4.47
C GLU A 61 -13.90 -2.16 5.20
N GLY A 62 -13.86 -1.25 6.19
CA GLY A 62 -12.64 -0.92 6.93
C GLY A 62 -11.77 0.18 6.29
N HIS A 63 -12.12 0.66 5.09
CA HIS A 63 -11.48 1.83 4.49
C HIS A 63 -12.27 3.09 4.84
N VAL A 64 -11.66 4.01 5.61
CA VAL A 64 -12.33 5.25 6.06
C VAL A 64 -12.60 6.21 4.90
N GLY A 65 -11.69 6.26 3.91
CA GLY A 65 -11.87 7.08 2.71
C GLY A 65 -11.55 8.56 2.94
N GLN A 66 -10.37 8.86 3.49
CA GLN A 66 -9.91 10.22 3.76
C GLN A 66 -8.40 10.38 3.63
N LEU A 67 -7.95 11.61 3.36
CA LEU A 67 -6.58 12.04 3.54
C LEU A 67 -6.43 12.64 4.95
N VAL A 68 -5.40 12.19 5.67
CA VAL A 68 -5.00 12.74 6.95
C VAL A 68 -3.64 13.39 6.77
N PHE A 69 -3.57 14.70 7.00
CA PHE A 69 -2.32 15.46 7.00
C PHE A 69 -1.89 15.69 8.45
N GLY A 70 -0.60 15.67 8.67
CA GLY A 70 -0.03 15.89 9.99
C GLY A 70 1.48 15.87 9.97
N GLU A 71 2.06 15.73 11.16
CA GLU A 71 3.48 15.80 11.37
C GLU A 71 4.00 14.60 12.19
N TRP A 72 5.21 14.17 11.89
CA TRP A 72 5.98 13.21 12.67
C TRP A 72 7.41 13.71 12.85
N ASN A 73 7.81 14.02 14.08
CA ASN A 73 9.17 14.49 14.41
C ASN A 73 9.66 15.68 13.52
N GLY A 74 8.78 16.63 13.19
CA GLY A 74 9.08 17.76 12.34
C GLY A 74 9.06 17.47 10.83
N LYS A 75 8.66 16.27 10.41
CA LYS A 75 8.45 15.91 9.01
C LYS A 75 6.96 15.95 8.68
N SER A 76 6.57 16.71 7.67
CA SER A 76 5.18 16.77 7.20
C SER A 76 4.82 15.53 6.39
N LEU A 77 3.64 14.97 6.64
CA LEU A 77 3.18 13.78 5.95
C LEU A 77 1.69 13.82 5.60
N VAL A 78 1.33 13.02 4.59
CA VAL A 78 -0.05 12.74 4.22
C VAL A 78 -0.32 11.23 4.25
N ILE A 79 -1.45 10.84 4.83
CA ILE A 79 -1.88 9.44 4.93
C ILE A 79 -3.16 9.27 4.12
N ALA A 80 -3.17 8.35 3.15
CA ALA A 80 -4.39 7.80 2.59
C ALA A 80 -4.92 6.71 3.53
N GLN A 81 -5.98 7.02 4.27
CA GLN A 81 -6.64 6.08 5.18
C GLN A 81 -7.68 5.26 4.41
N GLY A 82 -7.19 4.27 3.67
CA GLY A 82 -7.92 3.44 2.72
C GLY A 82 -7.51 3.73 1.28
N ARG A 83 -7.77 2.75 0.39
CA ARG A 83 -7.44 2.79 -1.03
C ARG A 83 -8.59 2.29 -1.89
N GLN A 84 -8.46 2.50 -3.20
CA GLN A 84 -9.33 1.91 -4.22
C GLN A 84 -8.65 0.68 -4.82
N HIS A 85 -9.46 -0.31 -5.23
CA HIS A 85 -8.96 -1.51 -5.88
C HIS A 85 -9.53 -1.64 -7.29
N HIS A 86 -8.77 -2.27 -8.17
CA HIS A 86 -9.23 -2.49 -9.53
C HIS A 86 -10.52 -3.34 -9.60
N TYR A 87 -10.70 -4.29 -8.67
CA TYR A 87 -11.91 -5.11 -8.61
C TYR A 87 -13.18 -4.35 -8.20
N GLU A 88 -13.08 -3.14 -7.67
CA GLU A 88 -14.23 -2.25 -7.40
C GLU A 88 -14.79 -1.63 -8.68
N GLY A 89 -14.17 -1.90 -9.85
CA GLY A 89 -14.53 -1.37 -11.16
C GLY A 89 -13.75 -0.11 -11.57
N TYR A 90 -12.78 0.30 -10.76
CA TYR A 90 -11.92 1.43 -11.05
C TYR A 90 -10.85 1.11 -12.10
N SER A 91 -10.60 2.05 -12.99
CA SER A 91 -9.44 2.03 -13.88
C SER A 91 -8.14 2.16 -13.08
N LEU A 92 -7.00 1.83 -13.68
CA LEU A 92 -5.70 1.98 -13.02
C LEU A 92 -5.36 3.46 -12.77
N ASP A 93 -5.83 4.39 -13.61
CA ASP A 93 -5.70 5.83 -13.36
C ASP A 93 -6.42 6.24 -12.07
N GLU A 94 -7.62 5.71 -11.82
CA GLU A 94 -8.37 5.95 -10.59
C GLU A 94 -7.71 5.26 -9.38
N VAL A 95 -7.27 4.02 -9.52
CA VAL A 95 -6.54 3.28 -8.44
C VAL A 95 -5.28 4.03 -8.01
N THR A 96 -4.57 4.66 -8.95
CA THR A 96 -3.32 5.38 -8.69
C THR A 96 -3.50 6.88 -8.43
N PHE A 97 -4.73 7.36 -8.37
CA PHE A 97 -5.04 8.80 -8.24
C PHE A 97 -4.41 9.41 -6.97
N ALA A 98 -4.57 8.74 -5.82
CA ALA A 98 -3.97 9.19 -4.56
C ALA A 98 -2.44 9.33 -4.67
N THR A 99 -1.77 8.32 -5.22
CA THR A 99 -0.31 8.29 -5.41
C THR A 99 0.18 9.45 -6.28
N ARG A 100 -0.49 9.71 -7.41
CA ARG A 100 -0.15 10.83 -8.30
C ARG A 100 -0.44 12.18 -7.66
N LEU A 101 -1.50 12.27 -6.84
CA LEU A 101 -1.80 13.47 -6.08
C LEU A 101 -0.74 13.75 -5.01
N PHE A 102 -0.20 12.72 -4.36
CA PHE A 102 0.91 12.86 -3.42
C PHE A 102 2.15 13.49 -4.08
N HIS A 103 2.53 13.01 -5.26
CA HIS A 103 3.62 13.65 -6.02
C HIS A 103 3.33 15.14 -6.30
N ARG A 104 2.10 15.48 -6.73
CA ARG A 104 1.70 16.88 -6.95
C ARG A 104 1.80 17.75 -5.70
N LEU A 105 1.52 17.17 -4.53
CA LEU A 105 1.64 17.85 -3.22
C LEU A 105 3.09 18.00 -2.75
N GLY A 106 4.05 17.38 -3.42
CA GLY A 106 5.47 17.51 -3.13
C GLY A 106 6.12 16.31 -2.44
N VAL A 107 5.38 15.23 -2.23
CA VAL A 107 5.88 13.99 -1.60
C VAL A 107 7.08 13.42 -2.35
N LYS A 108 8.09 12.98 -1.58
CA LYS A 108 9.34 12.38 -2.08
C LYS A 108 9.46 10.90 -1.77
N SER A 109 8.87 10.46 -0.65
CA SER A 109 8.93 9.06 -0.21
C SER A 109 7.54 8.55 0.13
N LEU A 110 7.21 7.35 -0.34
CA LEU A 110 5.92 6.70 -0.16
C LEU A 110 6.10 5.32 0.50
N LEU A 111 5.41 5.11 1.62
CA LEU A 111 5.19 3.78 2.18
C LEU A 111 3.81 3.26 1.75
N ILE A 112 3.79 2.12 1.09
CA ILE A 112 2.55 1.44 0.75
C ILE A 112 2.41 0.20 1.63
N THR A 113 1.32 0.11 2.39
CA THR A 113 1.03 -1.05 3.22
C THR A 113 -0.18 -1.82 2.71
N ASN A 114 -0.21 -3.11 2.95
CA ASN A 114 -1.33 -3.97 2.57
C ASN A 114 -1.51 -5.15 3.53
N ALA A 115 -2.71 -5.72 3.57
CA ALA A 115 -2.97 -7.06 4.03
C ALA A 115 -2.72 -8.03 2.89
N ALA A 116 -2.06 -9.15 3.13
CA ALA A 116 -1.73 -10.14 2.12
C ALA A 116 -1.86 -11.58 2.65
N GLY A 117 -2.19 -12.51 1.76
CA GLY A 117 -2.11 -13.93 2.02
C GLY A 117 -0.65 -14.40 2.02
N CYS A 118 -0.23 -15.05 3.11
CA CYS A 118 1.09 -15.67 3.22
C CYS A 118 1.16 -16.91 2.34
N ALA A 119 2.03 -16.90 1.32
CA ALA A 119 2.24 -18.02 0.41
C ALA A 119 3.55 -18.77 0.69
N ASN A 120 4.49 -18.17 1.41
CA ASN A 120 5.76 -18.80 1.77
C ASN A 120 5.58 -19.72 2.98
N PRO A 121 6.02 -20.99 2.93
CA PRO A 121 5.87 -21.95 4.02
C PRO A 121 6.74 -21.63 5.26
N ASP A 122 7.77 -20.79 5.09
CA ASP A 122 8.69 -20.39 6.16
C ASP A 122 8.25 -19.11 6.89
N TYR A 123 7.12 -18.52 6.46
CA TYR A 123 6.53 -17.31 7.04
C TYR A 123 5.17 -17.62 7.67
N ALA A 124 4.68 -16.72 8.52
CA ALA A 124 3.43 -16.96 9.24
C ALA A 124 2.53 -15.70 9.29
N PRO A 125 1.20 -15.88 9.40
CA PRO A 125 0.28 -14.79 9.72
C PRO A 125 0.65 -14.09 11.03
N GLY A 126 0.70 -12.77 10.99
CA GLY A 126 1.20 -11.92 12.07
C GLY A 126 2.63 -11.42 11.85
N GLU A 127 3.36 -11.94 10.86
CA GLU A 127 4.63 -11.39 10.42
C GLU A 127 4.42 -10.32 9.33
N PHE A 128 5.46 -9.53 9.08
CA PHE A 128 5.50 -8.52 8.01
C PHE A 128 6.50 -8.92 6.94
N MET A 129 6.28 -8.44 5.71
CA MET A 129 7.20 -8.61 4.60
C MET A 129 7.47 -7.28 3.90
N SER A 130 8.74 -6.89 3.84
CA SER A 130 9.21 -5.84 2.93
C SER A 130 9.19 -6.39 1.51
N ILE A 131 8.47 -5.71 0.61
CA ILE A 131 8.37 -6.11 -0.79
C ILE A 131 9.68 -5.72 -1.49
N THR A 132 10.41 -6.72 -1.96
CA THR A 132 11.68 -6.53 -2.69
C THR A 132 11.55 -6.91 -4.16
N ASN A 133 10.51 -7.65 -4.50
CA ASN A 133 10.19 -8.04 -5.86
C ASN A 133 8.68 -8.20 -6.01
N HIS A 134 8.20 -8.20 -7.25
CA HIS A 134 6.79 -8.38 -7.53
C HIS A 134 6.59 -8.96 -8.93
N PHE A 135 5.43 -9.55 -9.16
CA PHE A 135 4.93 -9.83 -10.49
C PHE A 135 3.41 -9.65 -10.55
N PRO A 136 2.90 -8.98 -11.59
CA PRO A 136 1.47 -8.86 -11.82
C PRO A 136 0.98 -10.08 -12.63
N MET A 137 -0.03 -10.76 -12.12
CA MET A 137 -0.70 -11.83 -12.87
C MET A 137 -1.55 -11.30 -14.02
N VAL A 138 -1.77 -10.00 -14.02
CA VAL A 138 -2.63 -9.29 -14.99
C VAL A 138 -1.85 -8.53 -16.04
N ASP A 139 -0.53 -8.64 -16.07
CA ASP A 139 0.36 -7.82 -16.94
C ASP A 139 -0.03 -7.86 -18.43
N ARG A 140 -0.51 -9.01 -18.90
CA ARG A 140 -0.96 -9.17 -20.31
C ARG A 140 -2.25 -8.41 -20.62
N MET A 141 -2.99 -7.99 -19.60
CA MET A 141 -4.25 -7.24 -19.73
C MET A 141 -4.05 -5.75 -19.52
N LEU A 142 -2.85 -5.32 -19.11
CA LEU A 142 -2.55 -3.94 -18.82
C LEU A 142 -2.15 -3.18 -20.11
N PRO A 143 -2.56 -1.89 -20.23
CA PRO A 143 -1.97 -0.97 -21.19
C PRO A 143 -0.45 -0.86 -21.00
N ASP A 144 0.29 -0.53 -22.08
CA ASP A 144 1.75 -0.49 -22.06
C ASP A 144 2.33 0.45 -20.99
N GLU A 145 1.62 1.53 -20.66
CA GLU A 145 2.00 2.48 -19.60
C GLU A 145 1.96 1.90 -18.17
N TYR A 146 1.27 0.77 -18.00
CA TYR A 146 1.19 0.05 -16.71
C TYR A 146 1.95 -1.28 -16.72
N LYS A 147 2.68 -1.55 -17.78
CA LYS A 147 3.56 -2.73 -17.80
C LYS A 147 4.58 -2.61 -16.68
N THR A 148 4.78 -3.70 -16.02
CA THR A 148 5.58 -3.77 -14.80
C THR A 148 7.06 -3.58 -15.11
N PRO A 149 7.70 -2.49 -14.65
CA PRO A 149 9.13 -2.35 -14.72
C PRO A 149 9.84 -3.35 -13.80
N PRO A 150 11.14 -3.57 -13.98
CA PRO A 150 11.93 -4.38 -13.06
C PRO A 150 11.83 -3.89 -11.61
N ALA A 151 11.83 -4.80 -10.66
CA ALA A 151 11.63 -4.50 -9.25
C ALA A 151 12.62 -3.47 -8.68
N ASN A 152 13.87 -3.48 -9.15
CA ASN A 152 14.92 -2.54 -8.74
C ASN A 152 14.70 -1.10 -9.27
N GLU A 153 13.75 -0.91 -10.16
CA GLU A 153 13.33 0.41 -10.65
C GLU A 153 12.15 0.98 -9.85
N ILE A 154 11.53 0.16 -8.97
CA ILE A 154 10.36 0.54 -8.18
C ILE A 154 10.71 0.60 -6.69
N TRP A 155 11.23 -0.50 -6.13
CA TRP A 155 11.39 -0.63 -4.69
C TRP A 155 12.70 -0.03 -4.19
N ASP A 156 12.63 0.87 -3.21
CA ASP A 156 13.80 1.38 -2.50
C ASP A 156 14.41 0.30 -1.60
N SER A 157 15.32 -0.45 -2.19
CA SER A 157 15.99 -1.57 -1.51
C SER A 157 16.93 -1.12 -0.38
N VAL A 158 17.42 0.12 -0.41
CA VAL A 158 18.34 0.66 0.60
C VAL A 158 17.57 0.96 1.88
N THR A 159 16.51 1.76 1.78
CA THR A 159 15.63 2.05 2.92
C THR A 159 14.98 0.78 3.46
N ALA A 160 14.53 -0.13 2.59
CA ALA A 160 13.96 -1.41 3.01
C ALA A 160 14.95 -2.31 3.76
N ALA A 161 16.23 -2.32 3.38
CA ALA A 161 17.27 -3.09 4.08
C ALA A 161 17.58 -2.52 5.47
N GLU A 162 17.71 -1.20 5.59
CA GLU A 162 17.92 -0.53 6.88
C GLU A 162 16.70 -0.68 7.80
N LEU A 163 15.50 -0.58 7.25
CA LEU A 163 14.26 -0.82 8.00
C LEU A 163 14.22 -2.23 8.61
N ARG A 164 14.58 -3.26 7.83
CA ARG A 164 14.64 -4.65 8.35
C ARG A 164 15.66 -4.81 9.47
N LYS A 165 16.81 -4.16 9.33
CA LYS A 165 17.85 -4.20 10.38
C LYS A 165 17.33 -3.58 11.68
N ARG A 166 16.70 -2.42 11.63
CA ARG A 166 16.12 -1.76 12.82
C ARG A 166 14.92 -2.51 13.38
N ALA A 167 14.09 -3.12 12.54
CA ALA A 167 12.99 -3.97 12.97
C ALA A 167 13.49 -5.18 13.78
N GLN A 168 14.65 -5.75 13.42
CA GLN A 168 15.26 -6.84 14.15
C GLN A 168 15.67 -6.43 15.58
N ASP A 169 16.13 -5.19 15.78
CA ASP A 169 16.49 -4.66 17.10
C ASP A 169 15.26 -4.54 18.03
N LEU A 170 14.06 -4.44 17.45
CA LEU A 170 12.77 -4.43 18.15
C LEU A 170 12.07 -5.81 18.17
N GLU A 171 12.75 -6.87 17.74
CA GLU A 171 12.20 -8.23 17.63
C GLU A 171 10.97 -8.32 16.70
N ILE A 172 10.81 -7.37 15.75
CA ILE A 172 9.74 -7.39 14.76
C ILE A 172 10.15 -8.29 13.59
N ALA A 173 9.32 -9.30 13.30
CA ALA A 173 9.55 -10.21 12.18
C ALA A 173 9.22 -9.51 10.84
N LEU A 174 10.19 -8.78 10.28
CA LEU A 174 10.11 -8.18 8.95
C LEU A 174 10.91 -9.02 7.96
N ARG A 175 10.20 -9.87 7.22
CA ARG A 175 10.74 -10.70 6.13
C ARG A 175 11.03 -9.84 4.89
N ASN A 176 11.57 -10.43 3.85
CA ASN A 176 11.62 -9.83 2.51
C ASN A 176 11.14 -10.86 1.50
N GLY A 177 10.53 -10.39 0.41
CA GLY A 177 10.02 -11.35 -0.56
C GLY A 177 9.33 -10.72 -1.76
N THR A 178 8.74 -11.60 -2.55
CA THR A 178 8.05 -11.30 -3.80
C THR A 178 6.54 -11.22 -3.57
N TYR A 179 5.95 -10.10 -3.96
CA TYR A 179 4.50 -9.89 -3.93
C TYR A 179 3.88 -10.22 -5.28
N ALA A 180 2.92 -11.14 -5.29
CA ALA A 180 2.10 -11.44 -6.47
C ALA A 180 0.84 -10.58 -6.44
N TRP A 181 0.67 -9.69 -7.43
CA TRP A 181 -0.55 -8.92 -7.60
C TRP A 181 -1.56 -9.70 -8.45
N VAL A 182 -2.72 -9.97 -7.88
CA VAL A 182 -3.90 -10.57 -8.52
C VAL A 182 -5.05 -9.58 -8.55
N THR A 183 -6.02 -9.79 -9.43
CA THR A 183 -7.14 -8.83 -9.58
C THR A 183 -8.13 -8.84 -8.42
N GLY A 184 -8.46 -10.02 -7.86
CA GLY A 184 -9.62 -10.16 -6.98
C GLY A 184 -10.96 -10.01 -7.74
N PRO A 185 -12.11 -9.82 -7.05
CA PRO A 185 -12.32 -9.79 -5.59
C PRO A 185 -12.31 -11.17 -4.92
N SER A 186 -12.40 -12.26 -5.70
CA SER A 186 -12.37 -13.62 -5.17
C SER A 186 -10.96 -14.00 -4.72
N TYR A 187 -10.86 -14.68 -3.58
CA TYR A 187 -9.60 -15.33 -3.20
C TYR A 187 -9.22 -16.38 -4.24
N GLU A 188 -7.93 -16.63 -4.35
CA GLU A 188 -7.35 -17.63 -5.25
C GLU A 188 -7.80 -19.03 -4.85
N THR A 189 -7.91 -19.91 -5.82
CA THR A 189 -8.03 -21.35 -5.56
C THR A 189 -6.70 -21.94 -5.05
N PRO A 190 -6.69 -23.07 -4.35
CA PRO A 190 -5.44 -23.73 -3.94
C PRO A 190 -4.47 -24.02 -5.11
N ALA A 191 -5.00 -24.29 -6.31
CA ALA A 191 -4.20 -24.52 -7.51
C ALA A 191 -3.50 -23.25 -8.00
N GLU A 192 -4.19 -22.11 -7.97
CA GLU A 192 -3.63 -20.80 -8.31
C GLU A 192 -2.55 -20.40 -7.29
N VAL A 193 -2.80 -20.58 -5.99
CA VAL A 193 -1.80 -20.36 -4.95
C VAL A 193 -0.56 -21.22 -5.18
N GLN A 194 -0.72 -22.52 -5.48
CA GLN A 194 0.42 -23.39 -5.77
C GLN A 194 1.19 -22.95 -7.01
N TYR A 195 0.49 -22.47 -8.04
CA TYR A 195 1.11 -21.92 -9.25
C TYR A 195 1.94 -20.67 -8.93
N LEU A 196 1.38 -19.72 -8.17
CA LEU A 196 2.07 -18.49 -7.75
C LEU A 196 3.30 -18.78 -6.89
N ARG A 197 3.20 -19.73 -5.97
CA ARG A 197 4.34 -20.22 -5.17
C ARG A 197 5.45 -20.81 -6.04
N ASN A 198 5.11 -21.59 -7.05
CA ASN A 198 6.09 -22.16 -7.99
C ASN A 198 6.81 -21.08 -8.80
N LEU A 199 6.18 -19.91 -8.98
CA LEU A 199 6.81 -18.71 -9.58
C LEU A 199 7.65 -17.90 -8.56
N GLY A 200 7.61 -18.26 -7.28
CA GLY A 200 8.37 -17.60 -6.23
C GLY A 200 7.61 -16.53 -5.45
N ALA A 201 6.26 -16.57 -5.45
CA ALA A 201 5.47 -15.67 -4.61
C ALA A 201 5.60 -16.02 -3.13
N ASP A 202 5.89 -15.02 -2.31
CA ASP A 202 5.88 -15.08 -0.85
C ASP A 202 4.57 -14.50 -0.28
N ALA A 203 4.02 -13.49 -0.94
CA ALA A 203 2.77 -12.81 -0.60
C ALA A 203 1.85 -12.74 -1.82
N ILE A 204 0.54 -12.84 -1.60
CA ILE A 204 -0.49 -12.69 -2.63
C ILE A 204 -1.49 -11.64 -2.17
N GLY A 205 -1.81 -10.68 -3.03
CA GLY A 205 -2.79 -9.63 -2.72
C GLY A 205 -3.29 -8.90 -3.95
N MET A 206 -4.23 -7.97 -3.74
CA MET A 206 -5.08 -7.39 -4.80
C MET A 206 -4.84 -5.88 -5.01
N SER A 207 -3.69 -5.34 -4.55
CA SER A 207 -3.38 -3.90 -4.56
C SER A 207 -1.89 -3.64 -4.77
N THR A 208 -1.41 -2.44 -4.42
CA THR A 208 0.00 -2.11 -4.16
C THR A 208 0.86 -1.93 -5.42
N VAL A 209 0.89 -2.89 -6.33
CA VAL A 209 1.79 -2.85 -7.51
C VAL A 209 1.46 -1.68 -8.44
N PRO A 210 0.20 -1.40 -8.80
CA PRO A 210 -0.12 -0.22 -9.61
C PRO A 210 0.29 1.10 -8.95
N GLU A 211 0.06 1.21 -7.64
CA GLU A 211 0.43 2.41 -6.85
C GLU A 211 1.96 2.59 -6.83
N ALA A 212 2.70 1.49 -6.63
CA ALA A 212 4.16 1.50 -6.62
C ALA A 212 4.74 1.88 -7.99
N ILE A 213 4.18 1.35 -9.08
CA ILE A 213 4.56 1.72 -10.46
C ILE A 213 4.33 3.22 -10.66
N ALA A 214 3.15 3.74 -10.31
CA ALA A 214 2.83 5.14 -10.46
C ALA A 214 3.78 6.03 -9.64
N ALA A 215 4.09 5.66 -8.40
CA ALA A 215 5.03 6.39 -7.54
C ALA A 215 6.44 6.43 -8.14
N ALA A 216 6.94 5.30 -8.64
CA ALA A 216 8.25 5.23 -9.28
C ALA A 216 8.31 6.05 -10.58
N GLN A 217 7.24 6.04 -11.40
CA GLN A 217 7.13 6.88 -12.61
C GLN A 217 7.19 8.38 -12.27
N GLU A 218 6.68 8.78 -11.12
CA GLU A 218 6.74 10.17 -10.62
C GLU A 218 8.05 10.47 -9.86
N GLY A 219 8.97 9.49 -9.76
CA GLY A 219 10.29 9.67 -9.13
C GLY A 219 10.26 9.65 -7.59
N MET A 220 9.23 9.14 -6.96
CA MET A 220 9.17 8.95 -5.52
C MET A 220 9.94 7.68 -5.11
N ALA A 221 10.64 7.72 -3.96
CA ALA A 221 11.17 6.54 -3.31
C ALA A 221 10.03 5.69 -2.73
N VAL A 222 9.99 4.39 -2.99
CA VAL A 222 8.86 3.53 -2.61
C VAL A 222 9.32 2.38 -1.73
N VAL A 223 8.69 2.24 -0.56
CA VAL A 223 8.80 1.06 0.29
C VAL A 223 7.42 0.39 0.37
N GLY A 224 7.38 -0.92 0.17
CA GLY A 224 6.16 -1.72 0.33
C GLY A 224 6.26 -2.63 1.54
N ILE A 225 5.22 -2.68 2.37
CA ILE A 225 5.12 -3.59 3.50
C ILE A 225 3.80 -4.36 3.43
N SER A 226 3.90 -5.68 3.33
CA SER A 226 2.76 -6.58 3.49
C SER A 226 2.64 -7.04 4.94
N CYS A 227 1.46 -6.95 5.52
CA CYS A 227 1.08 -7.64 6.74
C CYS A 227 0.47 -8.99 6.34
N PHE A 228 1.05 -10.09 6.75
CA PHE A 228 0.46 -11.41 6.55
C PHE A 228 -0.71 -11.59 7.50
N THR A 229 -1.93 -11.45 6.98
CA THR A 229 -3.15 -11.54 7.78
C THR A 229 -3.69 -12.96 7.87
N ASN A 230 -3.38 -13.78 6.89
CA ASN A 230 -3.83 -15.17 6.76
C ASN A 230 -2.84 -15.97 5.92
N TYR A 231 -2.89 -17.29 5.97
CA TYR A 231 -2.29 -18.11 4.94
C TYR A 231 -3.08 -18.00 3.64
N ALA A 232 -2.38 -18.03 2.49
CA ALA A 232 -3.05 -18.09 1.18
C ALA A 232 -3.89 -19.38 1.05
N SER A 233 -4.89 -19.37 0.17
CA SER A 233 -5.85 -20.47 0.00
C SER A 233 -5.20 -21.84 -0.13
N GLY A 234 -5.69 -22.82 0.63
CA GLY A 234 -5.21 -24.20 0.60
C GLY A 234 -3.92 -24.46 1.40
N LEU A 235 -3.34 -23.45 2.05
CA LEU A 235 -2.16 -23.61 2.92
C LEU A 235 -2.54 -23.71 4.41
N SER A 236 -3.79 -23.47 4.75
CA SER A 236 -4.37 -23.69 6.07
C SER A 236 -5.63 -24.53 5.98
N THR A 237 -6.02 -25.17 7.09
CA THR A 237 -7.29 -25.89 7.23
C THR A 237 -8.46 -24.95 7.55
N THR A 238 -8.20 -23.70 7.93
CA THR A 238 -9.22 -22.69 8.20
C THR A 238 -9.71 -22.07 6.90
N GLN A 239 -11.01 -21.77 6.84
CA GLN A 239 -11.60 -21.06 5.72
C GLN A 239 -11.25 -19.59 5.81
N LEU A 240 -10.75 -19.01 4.71
CA LEU A 240 -10.44 -17.59 4.62
C LEU A 240 -11.67 -16.73 4.83
N SER A 241 -11.52 -15.66 5.62
CA SER A 241 -12.57 -14.68 5.82
C SER A 241 -11.98 -13.27 6.04
N HIS A 242 -12.77 -12.24 5.74
CA HIS A 242 -12.36 -10.86 6.03
C HIS A 242 -12.21 -10.59 7.54
N ALA A 243 -12.95 -11.33 8.38
CA ALA A 243 -12.82 -11.26 9.84
C ALA A 243 -11.43 -11.70 10.32
N GLU A 244 -10.86 -12.76 9.74
CA GLU A 244 -9.48 -13.21 10.08
C GLU A 244 -8.44 -12.14 9.76
N VAL A 245 -8.64 -11.39 8.67
CA VAL A 245 -7.81 -10.24 8.30
C VAL A 245 -7.82 -9.18 9.40
N GLN A 246 -9.01 -8.82 9.89
CA GLN A 246 -9.17 -7.80 10.93
C GLN A 246 -8.59 -8.27 12.27
N GLU A 247 -8.88 -9.49 12.69
CA GLU A 247 -8.36 -10.05 13.94
C GLU A 247 -6.84 -10.10 13.97
N THR A 248 -6.22 -10.45 12.84
CA THR A 248 -4.76 -10.47 12.75
C THR A 248 -4.18 -9.06 12.75
N ALA A 249 -4.80 -8.10 12.05
CA ALA A 249 -4.37 -6.71 12.06
C ALA A 249 -4.42 -6.12 13.48
N ASP A 250 -5.47 -6.41 14.24
CA ASP A 250 -5.60 -5.98 15.65
C ASP A 250 -4.49 -6.57 16.53
N ARG A 251 -4.12 -7.83 16.31
CA ARG A 251 -3.07 -8.52 17.07
C ARG A 251 -1.68 -7.94 16.82
N VAL A 252 -1.41 -7.45 15.61
CA VAL A 252 -0.11 -6.91 15.22
C VAL A 252 -0.03 -5.39 15.26
N LYS A 253 -1.00 -4.73 15.89
CA LYS A 253 -1.12 -3.28 15.93
C LYS A 253 0.15 -2.59 16.43
N GLU A 254 0.65 -2.98 17.59
CA GLU A 254 1.84 -2.37 18.19
C GLU A 254 3.09 -2.55 17.32
N PRO A 255 3.47 -3.79 16.89
CA PRO A 255 4.60 -3.97 15.99
C PRO A 255 4.47 -3.23 14.66
N PHE A 256 3.24 -3.11 14.13
CA PHE A 256 3.00 -2.33 12.91
C PHE A 256 3.27 -0.84 13.11
N VAL A 257 2.77 -0.27 14.21
CA VAL A 257 3.02 1.14 14.57
C VAL A 257 4.52 1.41 14.68
N ASP A 258 5.25 0.56 15.39
CA ASP A 258 6.70 0.70 15.54
C ASP A 258 7.43 0.59 14.19
N LEU A 259 7.02 -0.33 13.34
CA LEU A 259 7.59 -0.50 12.00
C LEU A 259 7.38 0.74 11.11
N VAL A 260 6.18 1.34 11.14
CA VAL A 260 5.91 2.56 10.38
C VAL A 260 6.69 3.75 10.94
N LYS A 261 6.80 3.87 12.27
CA LYS A 261 7.62 4.90 12.93
C LYS A 261 9.09 4.79 12.54
N LEU A 262 9.64 3.58 12.50
CA LEU A 262 11.01 3.34 12.02
C LEU A 262 11.20 3.81 10.58
N TRP A 263 10.21 3.56 9.70
CA TRP A 263 10.27 4.05 8.33
C TRP A 263 10.21 5.58 8.26
N LEU A 264 9.33 6.22 9.03
CA LEU A 264 9.21 7.68 9.09
C LEU A 264 10.53 8.34 9.55
N ASP A 265 11.27 7.70 10.43
CA ASP A 265 12.58 8.20 10.89
C ASP A 265 13.68 8.02 9.83
N LEU A 266 13.53 7.06 8.92
CA LEU A 266 14.51 6.75 7.85
C LEU A 266 14.29 7.58 6.57
N ALA A 267 13.03 7.89 6.22
CA ALA A 267 12.62 8.49 4.96
C ALA A 267 12.91 9.98 4.84
#